data_072bb6c6e55e3d9e02d659eaab7d5fa0
#
_entry.id   072bb6c6e55e3d9e02d659eaab7d5fa0
#
_cell.length_a   1.000
_cell.length_b   1.000
_cell.length_c   1.000
_cell.angle_alpha   90.00
_cell.angle_beta   90.00
_cell.angle_gamma   90.00
#
_symmetry.space_group_name_H-M   'P 1'
#
loop_
_entity.id
_entity.type
_entity.pdbx_description
1 polymer ?
#
loop_
_entity_poly.entity_id
_entity_poly.type
_entity_poly.pdbx_seq_one_letter_code
_entity_poly.pdbx_strand_id
1 'polypeptide(L)'
;GDCKIKVGSGMADMDFRNVSCITEVRQKRIEHENGGYTRVADSYFDAITDWNRERHGIDVEPDSIVISSGVHPCLIAALNTLCDPAQKVLVNTPTYNGFYGDLRWSRTVANENKMFNKDGKWEIDWDDFESRLGPDTPAFLLCNPQNPTGNCWSEEDLMRMGQLCLENQVTVLADEIHCDFVMKGQKYTPFASLPDKDIVDNSITFKAISKTFSLAAMKNAYWFTTNPVLKDRVRYNHRVDLNTLGMVANEAAYREGAEWLDQLLAYIDGNHEYVESYMKESLPGMSYT
;
A
#
# COMPACT_ATOMS: atom_id res chain seq x y z
N GLY A 1 -16.55 -25.57 23.72
CA GLY A 1 -16.29 -26.55 22.65
C GLY A 1 -15.00 -26.21 21.96
N ASP A 2 -14.06 -27.17 21.90
CA ASP A 2 -12.75 -26.97 21.25
C ASP A 2 -12.95 -26.73 19.76
N CYS A 3 -12.97 -25.48 19.36
CA CYS A 3 -12.92 -25.13 17.95
C CYS A 3 -11.49 -25.39 17.46
N LYS A 4 -11.27 -26.56 16.86
CA LYS A 4 -9.99 -26.89 16.21
C LYS A 4 -9.93 -26.14 14.86
N ILE A 5 -9.73 -24.83 14.90
CA ILE A 5 -9.40 -24.07 13.69
C ILE A 5 -8.03 -24.55 13.23
N LYS A 6 -7.98 -25.27 12.11
CA LYS A 6 -6.74 -25.76 11.52
C LYS A 6 -6.12 -24.77 10.55
N VAL A 7 -6.89 -23.81 10.06
CA VAL A 7 -6.47 -22.78 9.12
C VAL A 7 -7.13 -21.47 9.51
N GLY A 8 -6.35 -20.42 9.71
CA GLY A 8 -6.82 -19.06 9.94
C GLY A 8 -6.53 -18.21 8.71
N SER A 9 -7.56 -17.59 8.11
CA SER A 9 -7.43 -16.72 6.94
C SER A 9 -7.99 -15.31 7.17
N GLY A 10 -8.06 -14.88 8.43
CA GLY A 10 -8.67 -13.60 8.81
C GLY A 10 -7.75 -12.38 8.69
N MET A 11 -6.45 -12.58 8.62
CA MET A 11 -5.43 -11.53 8.48
C MET A 11 -4.48 -11.88 7.33
N ALA A 12 -3.97 -10.85 6.66
CA ALA A 12 -3.02 -11.04 5.55
C ALA A 12 -1.58 -11.28 6.07
N ASP A 13 -1.43 -12.28 6.94
CA ASP A 13 -0.16 -12.82 7.39
C ASP A 13 0.13 -14.15 6.69
N MET A 14 1.40 -14.48 6.54
CA MET A 14 1.86 -15.69 5.88
C MET A 14 2.40 -16.68 6.91
N ASP A 15 2.10 -17.98 6.72
CA ASP A 15 2.62 -19.08 7.54
C ASP A 15 4.05 -19.52 7.15
N PHE A 16 4.73 -18.74 6.30
CA PHE A 16 6.10 -19.01 5.89
C PHE A 16 7.12 -18.38 6.86
N ARG A 17 8.29 -19.02 6.93
CA ARG A 17 9.42 -18.41 7.61
C ARG A 17 9.89 -17.17 6.82
N ASN A 18 10.35 -16.15 7.54
CA ASN A 18 10.99 -15.01 6.90
C ASN A 18 12.23 -15.46 6.11
N VAL A 19 12.60 -14.65 5.12
CA VAL A 19 13.87 -14.78 4.39
C VAL A 19 15.03 -14.85 5.37
N SER A 20 16.02 -15.72 5.11
CA SER A 20 17.16 -15.94 6.01
C SER A 20 17.93 -14.65 6.32
N CYS A 21 18.18 -13.83 5.30
CA CYS A 21 18.89 -12.55 5.44
C CYS A 21 18.23 -11.64 6.49
N ILE A 22 16.89 -11.59 6.54
CA ILE A 22 16.14 -10.81 7.55
C ILE A 22 16.39 -11.35 8.97
N THR A 23 16.42 -12.67 9.13
CA THR A 23 16.66 -13.31 10.43
C THR A 23 18.09 -13.05 10.90
N GLU A 24 19.06 -13.21 10.02
CA GLU A 24 20.49 -13.03 10.28
C GLU A 24 20.84 -11.59 10.71
N VAL A 25 20.37 -10.58 9.98
CA VAL A 25 20.64 -9.18 10.33
C VAL A 25 20.00 -8.78 11.65
N ARG A 26 18.81 -9.30 11.95
CA ARG A 26 18.13 -9.07 13.23
C ARG A 26 18.90 -9.71 14.38
N GLN A 27 19.35 -10.94 14.22
CA GLN A 27 20.17 -11.63 15.22
C GLN A 27 21.48 -10.88 15.47
N LYS A 28 22.20 -10.53 14.40
CA LYS A 28 23.43 -9.73 14.50
C LYS A 28 23.19 -8.40 15.20
N ARG A 29 22.05 -7.76 14.98
CA ARG A 29 21.71 -6.49 15.66
C ARG A 29 21.40 -6.70 17.14
N ILE A 30 20.80 -7.81 17.54
CA ILE A 30 20.59 -8.16 18.94
C ILE A 30 21.94 -8.43 19.64
N GLU A 31 22.84 -9.17 19.00
CA GLU A 31 24.18 -9.48 19.51
C GLU A 31 25.06 -8.24 19.72
N HIS A 32 24.74 -7.13 19.07
CA HIS A 32 25.43 -5.85 19.30
C HIS A 32 25.16 -5.25 20.68
N GLU A 33 24.11 -5.69 21.39
CA GLU A 33 23.73 -5.34 22.77
C GLU A 33 23.57 -3.83 23.09
N ASN A 34 23.49 -2.96 22.04
CA ASN A 34 23.31 -1.52 22.21
C ASN A 34 21.96 -1.08 21.68
N GLY A 35 21.02 -0.74 22.57
CA GLY A 35 19.66 -0.29 22.27
C GLY A 35 19.48 1.24 22.31
N GLY A 36 20.55 2.03 22.18
CA GLY A 36 20.48 3.49 22.18
C GLY A 36 19.80 4.08 20.93
N TYR A 37 19.65 5.39 20.90
CA TYR A 37 19.12 6.10 19.73
C TYR A 37 19.95 5.80 18.49
N THR A 38 19.26 5.48 17.40
CA THR A 38 19.88 5.14 16.11
C THR A 38 19.34 6.05 15.02
N ARG A 39 20.24 6.66 14.26
CA ARG A 39 19.88 7.38 13.03
C ARG A 39 19.63 6.35 11.92
N VAL A 40 18.65 6.61 11.07
CA VAL A 40 18.45 5.85 9.84
C VAL A 40 19.62 6.13 8.90
N ALA A 41 20.28 5.08 8.42
CA ALA A 41 21.44 5.21 7.54
C ALA A 41 20.99 5.56 6.10
N ASP A 42 21.88 6.17 5.33
CA ASP A 42 21.61 6.50 3.93
C ASP A 42 21.36 5.21 3.11
N SER A 43 22.06 4.12 3.42
CA SER A 43 21.87 2.80 2.81
C SER A 43 20.45 2.23 2.94
N TYR A 44 19.71 2.64 3.96
CA TYR A 44 18.29 2.29 4.11
C TYR A 44 17.42 2.94 3.01
N PHE A 45 17.68 4.22 2.70
CA PHE A 45 16.97 4.94 1.64
C PHE A 45 17.39 4.42 0.26
N ASP A 46 18.68 4.11 0.07
CA ASP A 46 19.18 3.49 -1.16
C ASP A 46 18.47 2.15 -1.44
N ALA A 47 18.29 1.32 -0.42
CA ALA A 47 17.57 0.05 -0.57
C ALA A 47 16.11 0.24 -1.02
N ILE A 48 15.43 1.27 -0.52
CA ILE A 48 14.08 1.63 -0.95
C ILE A 48 14.05 2.12 -2.39
N THR A 49 14.98 3.01 -2.77
CA THR A 49 15.04 3.54 -4.13
C THR A 49 15.39 2.45 -5.15
N ASP A 50 16.37 1.60 -4.85
CA ASP A 50 16.76 0.49 -5.71
C ASP A 50 15.60 -0.50 -5.90
N TRP A 51 14.90 -0.89 -4.84
CA TRP A 51 13.71 -1.76 -4.94
C TRP A 51 12.62 -1.18 -5.85
N ASN A 52 12.29 0.11 -5.66
CA ASN A 52 11.29 0.78 -6.48
C ASN A 52 11.71 0.86 -7.95
N ARG A 53 13.00 1.12 -8.23
CA ARG A 53 13.53 1.16 -9.59
C ARG A 53 13.53 -0.21 -10.24
N GLU A 54 14.07 -1.21 -9.56
CA GLU A 54 14.27 -2.54 -10.14
C GLU A 54 12.96 -3.32 -10.30
N ARG A 55 12.05 -3.23 -9.33
CA ARG A 55 10.81 -4.00 -9.38
C ARG A 55 9.62 -3.25 -9.99
N HIS A 56 9.58 -1.95 -9.86
CA HIS A 56 8.42 -1.15 -10.26
C HIS A 56 8.72 -0.11 -11.34
N GLY A 57 9.99 0.05 -11.72
CA GLY A 57 10.40 0.96 -12.79
C GLY A 57 10.19 2.43 -12.48
N ILE A 58 10.19 2.81 -11.18
CA ILE A 58 10.07 4.21 -10.74
C ILE A 58 11.32 4.66 -10.01
N ASP A 59 11.81 5.84 -10.38
CA ASP A 59 12.89 6.51 -9.68
C ASP A 59 12.31 7.36 -8.54
N VAL A 60 12.56 6.92 -7.30
CA VAL A 60 12.15 7.64 -6.09
C VAL A 60 13.37 8.32 -5.51
N GLU A 61 13.38 9.64 -5.49
CA GLU A 61 14.50 10.40 -4.91
C GLU A 61 14.59 10.16 -3.39
N PRO A 62 15.76 9.83 -2.83
CA PRO A 62 15.92 9.58 -1.40
C PRO A 62 15.35 10.70 -0.52
N ASP A 63 15.57 11.95 -0.91
CA ASP A 63 15.07 13.14 -0.19
C ASP A 63 13.55 13.28 -0.24
N SER A 64 12.85 12.61 -1.16
CA SER A 64 11.38 12.60 -1.21
C SER A 64 10.76 11.64 -0.21
N ILE A 65 11.54 10.69 0.31
CA ILE A 65 11.08 9.61 1.19
C ILE A 65 10.95 10.11 2.63
N VAL A 66 9.82 9.80 3.25
CA VAL A 66 9.57 10.01 4.68
C VAL A 66 9.25 8.67 5.34
N ILE A 67 10.00 8.31 6.38
CA ILE A 67 9.82 7.07 7.12
C ILE A 67 8.56 7.10 7.99
N SER A 68 7.96 5.93 8.22
CA SER A 68 6.81 5.73 9.11
C SER A 68 6.86 4.38 9.81
N SER A 69 6.19 4.29 10.96
CA SER A 69 6.02 3.02 11.69
C SER A 69 4.94 2.11 11.10
N GLY A 70 4.25 2.55 10.05
CA GLY A 70 3.19 1.80 9.36
C GLY A 70 2.44 2.71 8.39
N VAL A 71 1.70 2.11 7.44
CA VAL A 71 0.88 2.88 6.49
C VAL A 71 -0.26 3.61 7.20
N HIS A 72 -0.95 2.99 8.16
CA HIS A 72 -2.01 3.65 8.93
C HIS A 72 -1.56 4.95 9.61
N PRO A 73 -0.45 5.00 10.39
CA PRO A 73 0.02 6.25 10.99
C PRO A 73 0.28 7.36 9.98
N CYS A 74 0.88 7.07 8.83
CA CYS A 74 1.14 8.10 7.84
C CYS A 74 -0.11 8.52 7.05
N LEU A 75 -1.04 7.61 6.77
CA LEU A 75 -2.35 7.95 6.20
C LEU A 75 -3.13 8.89 7.12
N ILE A 76 -3.20 8.56 8.42
CA ILE A 76 -3.85 9.42 9.43
C ILE A 76 -3.18 10.80 9.48
N ALA A 77 -1.85 10.87 9.43
CA ALA A 77 -1.12 12.14 9.42
C ALA A 77 -1.41 12.96 8.15
N ALA A 78 -1.47 12.31 6.99
CA ALA A 78 -1.83 12.96 5.72
C ALA A 78 -3.28 13.48 5.76
N LEU A 79 -4.22 12.65 6.21
CA LEU A 79 -5.63 13.05 6.34
C LEU A 79 -5.81 14.21 7.33
N ASN A 80 -5.16 14.18 8.50
CA ASN A 80 -5.19 15.28 9.47
C ASN A 80 -4.54 16.58 8.96
N THR A 81 -3.69 16.49 7.93
CA THR A 81 -3.04 17.64 7.30
C THR A 81 -3.89 18.25 6.20
N LEU A 82 -4.60 17.41 5.46
CA LEU A 82 -5.33 17.79 4.24
C LEU A 82 -6.81 18.09 4.52
N CYS A 83 -7.38 17.48 5.55
CA CYS A 83 -8.80 17.52 5.82
C CYS A 83 -9.11 18.19 7.17
N ASP A 84 -10.14 19.00 7.20
CA ASP A 84 -10.76 19.46 8.42
C ASP A 84 -11.69 18.37 9.02
N PRO A 85 -11.98 18.42 10.31
CA PRO A 85 -12.94 17.50 10.93
C PRO A 85 -14.30 17.51 10.21
N ALA A 86 -14.86 16.33 9.99
CA ALA A 86 -16.11 16.06 9.29
C ALA A 86 -16.08 16.26 7.75
N GLN A 87 -14.95 16.68 7.16
CA GLN A 87 -14.80 16.63 5.71
C GLN A 87 -14.79 15.18 5.21
N LYS A 88 -15.15 15.02 3.95
CA LYS A 88 -15.28 13.73 3.30
C LYS A 88 -13.96 13.30 2.67
N VAL A 89 -13.73 12.00 2.65
CA VAL A 89 -12.60 11.38 1.91
C VAL A 89 -13.20 10.39 0.93
N LEU A 90 -12.92 10.59 -0.35
CA LEU A 90 -13.40 9.69 -1.40
C LEU A 90 -12.69 8.33 -1.27
N VAL A 91 -13.44 7.24 -1.40
CA VAL A 91 -12.96 5.86 -1.43
C VAL A 91 -13.75 5.04 -2.44
N ASN A 92 -13.09 4.21 -3.24
CA ASN A 92 -13.76 3.23 -4.09
C ASN A 92 -14.11 1.99 -3.28
N THR A 93 -15.36 1.55 -3.28
CA THR A 93 -15.82 0.41 -2.48
C THR A 93 -16.35 -0.74 -3.36
N PRO A 94 -16.10 -2.02 -2.96
CA PRO A 94 -15.51 -2.48 -1.69
C PRO A 94 -14.04 -2.09 -1.57
N THR A 95 -13.62 -1.72 -0.35
CA THR A 95 -12.26 -1.30 -0.04
C THR A 95 -11.76 -1.96 1.24
N TYR A 96 -10.47 -1.75 1.55
CA TYR A 96 -9.89 -2.24 2.79
C TYR A 96 -10.60 -1.66 4.03
N ASN A 97 -11.10 -2.54 4.90
CA ASN A 97 -11.89 -2.13 6.06
C ASN A 97 -11.10 -1.27 7.07
N GLY A 98 -9.77 -1.38 7.09
CA GLY A 98 -8.90 -0.55 7.92
C GLY A 98 -8.99 0.94 7.61
N PHE A 99 -9.31 1.31 6.38
CA PHE A 99 -9.50 2.71 5.99
C PHE A 99 -10.59 3.42 6.80
N TYR A 100 -11.67 2.73 7.14
CA TYR A 100 -12.71 3.31 8.02
C TYR A 100 -12.19 3.60 9.43
N GLY A 101 -11.20 2.84 9.89
CA GLY A 101 -10.45 3.13 11.10
C GLY A 101 -9.65 4.42 10.98
N ASP A 102 -8.90 4.57 9.89
CA ASP A 102 -8.05 5.74 9.62
C ASP A 102 -8.91 7.01 9.48
N LEU A 103 -10.04 6.92 8.77
CA LEU A 103 -11.00 8.02 8.65
C LEU A 103 -11.56 8.44 10.02
N ARG A 104 -11.92 7.48 10.87
CA ARG A 104 -12.38 7.78 12.24
C ARG A 104 -11.29 8.45 13.06
N TRP A 105 -10.03 7.98 12.99
CA TRP A 105 -8.92 8.56 13.72
C TRP A 105 -8.55 9.96 13.21
N SER A 106 -8.73 10.23 11.93
CA SER A 106 -8.56 11.56 11.34
C SER A 106 -9.80 12.45 11.46
N ARG A 107 -10.88 11.95 12.07
CA ARG A 107 -12.16 12.67 12.25
C ARG A 107 -12.82 13.07 10.92
N THR A 108 -12.55 12.31 9.87
CA THR A 108 -13.14 12.49 8.53
C THR A 108 -14.24 11.45 8.28
N VAL A 109 -14.97 11.60 7.18
CA VAL A 109 -16.11 10.74 6.83
C VAL A 109 -15.87 10.11 5.44
N ALA A 110 -16.21 8.82 5.29
CA ALA A 110 -16.14 8.15 4.00
C ALA A 110 -17.15 8.75 3.01
N ASN A 111 -16.68 9.06 1.80
CA ASN A 111 -17.46 9.39 0.62
C ASN A 111 -17.31 8.23 -0.38
N GLU A 112 -18.26 7.29 -0.37
CA GLU A 112 -18.09 6.00 -1.05
C GLU A 112 -18.54 6.05 -2.51
N ASN A 113 -17.61 5.91 -3.45
CA ASN A 113 -17.90 5.53 -4.83
C ASN A 113 -18.03 4.01 -4.91
N LYS A 114 -19.21 3.51 -5.24
CA LYS A 114 -19.49 2.08 -5.31
C LYS A 114 -19.12 1.51 -6.66
N MET A 115 -18.07 0.70 -6.68
CA MET A 115 -17.71 -0.09 -7.85
C MET A 115 -18.77 -1.16 -8.13
N PHE A 116 -18.82 -1.62 -9.35
CA PHE A 116 -19.68 -2.74 -9.76
C PHE A 116 -18.84 -3.84 -10.42
N ASN A 117 -19.28 -5.08 -10.23
CA ASN A 117 -18.66 -6.22 -10.89
C ASN A 117 -19.38 -6.50 -12.20
N LYS A 118 -18.65 -6.46 -13.31
CA LYS A 118 -19.13 -6.79 -14.63
C LYS A 118 -18.30 -7.95 -15.16
N ASP A 119 -18.93 -9.09 -15.32
CA ASP A 119 -18.32 -10.31 -15.87
C ASP A 119 -16.99 -10.71 -15.18
N GLY A 120 -16.93 -10.54 -13.86
CA GLY A 120 -15.73 -10.85 -13.06
C GLY A 120 -14.71 -9.73 -12.97
N LYS A 121 -14.94 -8.59 -13.63
CA LYS A 121 -14.07 -7.41 -13.54
C LYS A 121 -14.74 -6.30 -12.74
N TRP A 122 -14.03 -5.74 -11.79
CA TRP A 122 -14.49 -4.59 -11.02
C TRP A 122 -14.23 -3.29 -11.79
N GLU A 123 -15.28 -2.51 -11.97
CA GLU A 123 -15.27 -1.24 -12.71
C GLU A 123 -15.74 -0.10 -11.82
N ILE A 124 -15.23 1.11 -12.11
CA ILE A 124 -15.61 2.35 -11.42
C ILE A 124 -16.86 2.90 -12.06
N ASP A 125 -17.82 3.33 -11.23
CA ASP A 125 -18.89 4.22 -11.66
C ASP A 125 -18.33 5.64 -11.76
N TRP A 126 -17.96 6.04 -12.98
CA TRP A 126 -17.29 7.30 -13.23
C TRP A 126 -18.17 8.52 -13.01
N ASP A 127 -19.46 8.42 -13.30
CA ASP A 127 -20.41 9.52 -13.10
C ASP A 127 -20.60 9.76 -11.59
N ASP A 128 -20.73 8.67 -10.81
CA ASP A 128 -20.77 8.75 -9.36
C ASP A 128 -19.44 9.24 -8.77
N PHE A 129 -18.29 8.75 -9.28
CA PHE A 129 -16.96 9.20 -8.84
C PHE A 129 -16.80 10.71 -8.99
N GLU A 130 -17.09 11.26 -10.17
CA GLU A 130 -16.98 12.69 -10.45
C GLU A 130 -17.95 13.51 -9.60
N SER A 131 -19.17 13.05 -9.40
CA SER A 131 -20.17 13.71 -8.57
C SER A 131 -19.79 13.85 -7.09
N ARG A 132 -18.84 13.04 -6.63
CA ARG A 132 -18.36 13.04 -5.23
C ARG A 132 -17.20 13.96 -4.98
N LEU A 133 -16.57 14.49 -6.04
CA LEU A 133 -15.48 15.46 -5.93
C LEU A 133 -16.02 16.85 -5.64
N GLY A 134 -15.24 17.64 -4.91
CA GLY A 134 -15.58 19.02 -4.61
C GLY A 134 -15.01 19.51 -3.29
N PRO A 135 -15.34 20.74 -2.86
CA PRO A 135 -14.69 21.42 -1.71
C PRO A 135 -14.77 20.67 -0.38
N ASP A 136 -15.80 19.83 -0.19
CA ASP A 136 -15.98 19.01 1.01
C ASP A 136 -15.17 17.72 0.98
N THR A 137 -14.51 17.40 -0.13
CA THR A 137 -13.77 16.16 -0.36
C THR A 137 -12.30 16.46 -0.73
N PRO A 138 -11.45 16.90 0.21
CA PRO A 138 -10.08 17.32 -0.10
C PRO A 138 -9.11 16.18 -0.40
N ALA A 139 -9.50 14.93 -0.15
CA ALA A 139 -8.65 13.76 -0.39
C ALA A 139 -9.41 12.58 -1.01
N PHE A 140 -8.71 11.84 -1.87
CA PHE A 140 -9.10 10.53 -2.38
C PHE A 140 -8.13 9.47 -1.88
N LEU A 141 -8.62 8.48 -1.16
CA LEU A 141 -7.83 7.36 -0.67
C LEU A 141 -7.94 6.19 -1.66
N LEU A 142 -6.93 6.08 -2.50
CA LEU A 142 -6.78 5.05 -3.52
C LEU A 142 -6.08 3.82 -2.95
N CYS A 143 -6.65 2.63 -3.14
CA CYS A 143 -5.99 1.35 -2.88
C CYS A 143 -5.47 0.79 -4.21
N ASN A 144 -4.16 0.60 -4.37
CA ASN A 144 -3.55 0.19 -5.63
C ASN A 144 -2.38 -0.79 -5.42
N PRO A 145 -2.52 -2.09 -5.70
CA PRO A 145 -3.73 -2.82 -6.11
C PRO A 145 -4.89 -2.76 -5.11
N GLN A 146 -6.11 -2.93 -5.63
CA GLN A 146 -7.33 -2.79 -4.83
C GLN A 146 -7.55 -3.99 -3.89
N ASN A 147 -7.75 -3.73 -2.61
CA ASN A 147 -8.14 -4.72 -1.62
C ASN A 147 -9.59 -4.43 -1.16
N PRO A 148 -10.53 -5.38 -1.20
CA PRO A 148 -10.35 -6.83 -1.32
C PRO A 148 -10.55 -7.39 -2.73
N THR A 149 -10.82 -6.60 -3.74
CA THR A 149 -11.22 -7.07 -5.08
C THR A 149 -10.06 -7.65 -5.91
N GLY A 150 -8.81 -7.34 -5.53
CA GLY A 150 -7.60 -7.89 -6.15
C GLY A 150 -7.22 -7.27 -7.50
N ASN A 151 -8.02 -6.33 -8.04
CA ASN A 151 -7.72 -5.74 -9.33
C ASN A 151 -6.56 -4.74 -9.26
N CYS A 152 -5.70 -4.78 -10.28
CA CYS A 152 -4.75 -3.74 -10.59
C CYS A 152 -5.41 -2.70 -11.49
N TRP A 153 -5.27 -1.43 -11.15
CA TRP A 153 -5.79 -0.34 -11.97
C TRP A 153 -4.95 -0.16 -13.23
N SER A 154 -5.59 0.08 -14.38
CA SER A 154 -4.89 0.44 -15.60
C SER A 154 -4.29 1.85 -15.49
N GLU A 155 -3.28 2.14 -16.31
CA GLU A 155 -2.75 3.51 -16.42
C GLU A 155 -3.83 4.52 -16.82
N GLU A 156 -4.75 4.12 -17.72
CA GLU A 156 -5.89 4.93 -18.13
C GLU A 156 -6.82 5.27 -16.96
N ASP A 157 -7.18 4.27 -16.13
CA ASP A 157 -8.02 4.48 -14.95
C ASP A 157 -7.32 5.40 -13.94
N LEU A 158 -6.03 5.17 -13.67
CA LEU A 158 -5.25 5.99 -12.74
C LEU A 158 -5.09 7.43 -13.24
N MET A 159 -4.84 7.61 -14.54
CA MET A 159 -4.79 8.94 -15.17
C MET A 159 -6.13 9.66 -15.04
N ARG A 160 -7.25 8.98 -15.31
CA ARG A 160 -8.58 9.56 -15.19
C ARG A 160 -8.91 9.95 -13.76
N MET A 161 -8.65 9.07 -12.78
CA MET A 161 -8.81 9.39 -11.36
C MET A 161 -7.97 10.61 -10.97
N GLY A 162 -6.68 10.60 -11.37
CA GLY A 162 -5.76 11.68 -11.07
C GLY A 162 -6.17 13.01 -11.68
N GLN A 163 -6.60 13.03 -12.93
CA GLN A 163 -7.07 14.23 -13.63
C GLN A 163 -8.31 14.82 -12.95
N LEU A 164 -9.33 14.00 -12.69
CA LEU A 164 -10.55 14.43 -12.00
C LEU A 164 -10.24 14.98 -10.60
N CYS A 165 -9.34 14.32 -9.86
CA CYS A 165 -8.90 14.79 -8.55
C CYS A 165 -8.16 16.14 -8.64
N LEU A 166 -7.24 16.30 -9.60
CA LEU A 166 -6.48 17.54 -9.81
C LEU A 166 -7.41 18.72 -10.14
N GLU A 167 -8.33 18.53 -11.07
CA GLU A 167 -9.31 19.55 -11.50
C GLU A 167 -10.20 20.02 -10.34
N ASN A 168 -10.49 19.15 -9.39
CA ASN A 168 -11.33 19.42 -8.23
C ASN A 168 -10.53 19.73 -6.94
N GLN A 169 -9.20 19.90 -7.02
CA GLN A 169 -8.31 20.18 -5.89
C GLN A 169 -8.35 19.09 -4.80
N VAL A 170 -8.52 17.86 -5.20
CA VAL A 170 -8.52 16.66 -4.36
C VAL A 170 -7.16 16.00 -4.42
N THR A 171 -6.48 15.83 -3.29
CA THR A 171 -5.17 15.14 -3.25
C THR A 171 -5.35 13.63 -3.24
N VAL A 172 -4.59 12.93 -4.08
CA VAL A 172 -4.60 11.45 -4.12
C VAL A 172 -3.66 10.87 -3.06
N LEU A 173 -4.20 10.03 -2.19
CA LEU A 173 -3.47 9.25 -1.21
C LEU A 173 -3.42 7.79 -1.68
N ALA A 174 -2.35 7.42 -2.38
CA ALA A 174 -2.21 6.10 -3.00
C ALA A 174 -1.61 5.09 -2.00
N ASP A 175 -2.45 4.25 -1.39
CA ASP A 175 -1.99 3.11 -0.61
C ASP A 175 -1.60 1.98 -1.55
N GLU A 176 -0.28 1.82 -1.73
CA GLU A 176 0.34 0.82 -2.61
C GLU A 176 1.04 -0.30 -1.82
N ILE A 177 0.59 -0.57 -0.59
CA ILE A 177 1.19 -1.58 0.29
C ILE A 177 1.17 -3.00 -0.31
N HIS A 178 0.28 -3.27 -1.27
CA HIS A 178 0.14 -4.56 -1.95
C HIS A 178 0.85 -4.61 -3.32
N CYS A 179 1.63 -3.60 -3.69
CA CYS A 179 2.24 -3.46 -5.01
C CYS A 179 3.13 -4.63 -5.46
N ASP A 180 3.69 -5.39 -4.52
CA ASP A 180 4.52 -6.56 -4.81
C ASP A 180 3.70 -7.85 -5.04
N PHE A 181 2.39 -7.86 -4.71
CA PHE A 181 1.50 -9.00 -4.91
C PHE A 181 0.67 -8.82 -6.19
N VAL A 182 1.30 -9.12 -7.30
CA VAL A 182 0.66 -9.04 -8.63
C VAL A 182 0.61 -10.44 -9.22
N MET A 183 -0.60 -10.94 -9.44
CA MET A 183 -0.83 -12.28 -9.97
C MET A 183 -0.44 -12.35 -11.44
N LYS A 184 -0.09 -13.55 -11.88
CA LYS A 184 0.28 -13.84 -13.27
C LYS A 184 -0.77 -13.31 -14.26
N GLY A 185 -0.30 -12.53 -15.23
CA GLY A 185 -1.16 -11.89 -16.24
C GLY A 185 -1.73 -10.53 -15.83
N GLN A 186 -1.57 -10.10 -14.58
CA GLN A 186 -1.90 -8.75 -14.13
C GLN A 186 -0.67 -7.83 -14.20
N LYS A 187 -0.91 -6.53 -14.25
CA LYS A 187 0.15 -5.52 -14.21
C LYS A 187 -0.20 -4.44 -13.20
N TYR A 188 0.67 -4.26 -12.21
CA TYR A 188 0.62 -3.10 -11.34
C TYR A 188 1.24 -1.89 -12.03
N THR A 189 0.55 -0.76 -11.97
CA THR A 189 1.05 0.54 -12.43
C THR A 189 1.18 1.44 -11.21
N PRO A 190 2.39 1.85 -10.82
CA PRO A 190 2.59 2.80 -9.73
C PRO A 190 1.92 4.14 -10.04
N PHE A 191 1.23 4.75 -9.09
CA PHE A 191 0.64 6.09 -9.32
C PHE A 191 1.73 7.12 -9.64
N ALA A 192 2.89 7.00 -9.01
CA ALA A 192 4.05 7.87 -9.24
C ALA A 192 4.73 7.69 -10.62
N SER A 193 4.35 6.67 -11.42
CA SER A 193 4.87 6.46 -12.77
C SER A 193 4.00 7.09 -13.87
N LEU A 194 2.90 7.72 -13.51
CA LEU A 194 2.01 8.34 -14.48
C LEU A 194 2.73 9.45 -15.25
N PRO A 195 2.43 9.62 -16.56
CA PRO A 195 3.17 10.53 -17.42
C PRO A 195 2.91 12.02 -17.14
N ASP A 196 1.79 12.35 -16.48
CA ASP A 196 1.43 13.72 -16.14
C ASP A 196 2.01 14.11 -14.77
N LYS A 197 2.96 15.05 -14.81
CA LYS A 197 3.66 15.49 -13.60
C LYS A 197 2.74 16.21 -12.61
N ASP A 198 1.76 16.97 -13.07
CA ASP A 198 0.87 17.74 -12.19
C ASP A 198 -0.06 16.79 -11.42
N ILE A 199 -0.47 15.68 -12.06
CA ILE A 199 -1.22 14.59 -11.41
C ILE A 199 -0.36 13.92 -10.34
N VAL A 200 0.89 13.58 -10.66
CA VAL A 200 1.82 12.94 -9.73
C VAL A 200 2.14 13.87 -8.55
N ASP A 201 2.41 15.15 -8.81
CA ASP A 201 2.69 16.17 -7.77
C ASP A 201 1.47 16.40 -6.83
N ASN A 202 0.25 16.06 -7.28
CA ASN A 202 -0.96 16.11 -6.46
C ASN A 202 -1.22 14.79 -5.70
N SER A 203 -0.18 13.99 -5.45
CA SER A 203 -0.32 12.69 -4.80
C SER A 203 0.72 12.42 -3.73
N ILE A 204 0.38 11.46 -2.85
CA ILE A 204 1.30 10.83 -1.89
C ILE A 204 1.17 9.33 -2.06
N THR A 205 2.29 8.63 -2.20
CA THR A 205 2.35 7.17 -2.28
C THR A 205 2.83 6.56 -0.96
N PHE A 206 2.13 5.54 -0.46
CA PHE A 206 2.42 4.85 0.79
C PHE A 206 2.81 3.41 0.51
N LYS A 207 3.94 2.95 1.06
CA LYS A 207 4.46 1.59 0.89
C LYS A 207 5.05 1.04 2.18
N ALA A 208 5.16 -0.29 2.27
CA ALA A 208 5.77 -0.96 3.43
C ALA A 208 6.21 -2.38 3.07
N ILE A 209 7.21 -2.90 3.80
CA ILE A 209 7.63 -4.31 3.74
C ILE A 209 6.65 -5.27 4.44
N SER A 210 5.68 -4.73 5.16
CA SER A 210 4.81 -5.50 6.08
C SER A 210 4.00 -6.58 5.39
N LYS A 211 3.56 -6.34 4.15
CA LYS A 211 2.84 -7.33 3.35
C LYS A 211 3.82 -8.18 2.55
N THR A 212 4.72 -7.57 1.80
CA THR A 212 5.69 -8.25 0.94
C THR A 212 6.46 -9.37 1.64
N PHE A 213 6.91 -9.12 2.87
CA PHE A 213 7.75 -10.06 3.64
C PHE A 213 7.12 -10.54 4.95
N SER A 214 5.80 -10.34 5.15
CA SER A 214 5.10 -10.69 6.40
C SER A 214 5.75 -10.09 7.67
N LEU A 215 6.12 -8.81 7.60
CA LEU A 215 6.88 -8.10 8.65
C LEU A 215 6.05 -7.00 9.34
N ALA A 216 4.74 -7.14 9.42
CA ALA A 216 3.84 -6.14 10.00
C ALA A 216 4.21 -5.76 11.45
N ALA A 217 4.71 -6.72 12.25
CA ALA A 217 5.16 -6.49 13.62
C ALA A 217 6.45 -5.64 13.72
N MET A 218 7.23 -5.54 12.63
CA MET A 218 8.46 -4.74 12.60
C MET A 218 8.20 -3.24 12.54
N LYS A 219 6.97 -2.84 12.24
CA LYS A 219 6.54 -1.43 12.26
C LYS A 219 7.44 -0.54 11.41
N ASN A 220 7.50 -0.86 10.13
CA ASN A 220 8.34 -0.17 9.15
C ASN A 220 7.56 0.09 7.87
N ALA A 221 7.48 1.35 7.49
CA ALA A 221 6.82 1.84 6.29
C ALA A 221 7.47 3.14 5.84
N TYR A 222 7.12 3.59 4.66
CA TYR A 222 7.50 4.90 4.15
C TYR A 222 6.41 5.44 3.23
N TRP A 223 6.49 6.73 3.01
CA TRP A 223 5.73 7.41 2.00
C TRP A 223 6.59 8.42 1.26
N PHE A 224 6.20 8.78 0.07
CA PHE A 224 6.90 9.78 -0.71
C PHE A 224 5.93 10.58 -1.59
N THR A 225 6.36 11.74 -2.01
CA THR A 225 5.71 12.59 -2.99
C THR A 225 6.76 13.43 -3.71
N THR A 226 6.52 13.74 -4.97
CA THR A 226 7.36 14.63 -5.77
C THR A 226 7.12 16.12 -5.46
N ASN A 227 6.05 16.42 -4.70
CA ASN A 227 5.71 17.79 -4.30
C ASN A 227 6.33 18.15 -2.95
N PRO A 228 7.37 19.02 -2.90
CA PRO A 228 8.06 19.36 -1.66
C PRO A 228 7.17 20.09 -0.66
N VAL A 229 6.22 20.90 -1.13
CA VAL A 229 5.30 21.64 -0.26
C VAL A 229 4.35 20.66 0.44
N LEU A 230 3.80 19.71 -0.31
CA LEU A 230 2.93 18.67 0.24
C LEU A 230 3.69 17.79 1.22
N LYS A 231 4.94 17.40 0.89
CA LYS A 231 5.84 16.66 1.78
C LYS A 231 6.02 17.37 3.11
N ASP A 232 6.42 18.62 3.09
CA ASP A 232 6.73 19.39 4.31
C ASP A 232 5.46 19.57 5.17
N ARG A 233 4.30 19.83 4.58
CA ARG A 233 3.03 19.97 5.30
C ARG A 233 2.68 18.68 6.05
N VAL A 234 2.75 17.52 5.40
CA VAL A 234 2.41 16.23 6.03
C VAL A 234 3.48 15.82 7.04
N ARG A 235 4.77 15.99 6.72
CA ARG A 235 5.89 15.68 7.60
C ARG A 235 5.83 16.46 8.91
N TYR A 236 5.38 17.71 8.89
CA TYR A 236 5.25 18.52 10.09
C TYR A 236 4.31 17.88 11.14
N ASN A 237 3.27 17.18 10.68
CA ASN A 237 2.29 16.49 11.52
C ASN A 237 2.62 15.00 11.76
N HIS A 238 3.74 14.51 11.22
CA HIS A 238 4.11 13.11 11.27
C HIS A 238 5.51 12.91 11.86
N ARG A 239 5.57 12.77 13.17
CA ARG A 239 6.82 12.42 13.87
C ARG A 239 6.86 10.92 14.14
N VAL A 240 7.93 10.28 13.72
CA VAL A 240 8.15 8.85 13.89
C VAL A 240 9.62 8.56 14.19
N ASP A 241 9.83 7.61 15.11
CA ASP A 241 11.11 6.97 15.34
C ASP A 241 10.95 5.47 15.02
N LEU A 242 11.79 4.94 14.13
CA LEU A 242 11.76 3.52 13.78
C LEU A 242 12.53 2.70 14.84
N ASN A 243 12.05 1.48 15.09
CA ASN A 243 12.82 0.53 15.90
C ASN A 243 13.99 -0.04 15.09
N THR A 244 15.08 -0.27 15.77
CA THR A 244 16.35 -0.69 15.15
C THR A 244 16.24 -2.03 14.42
N LEU A 245 15.48 -3.00 14.95
CA LEU A 245 15.29 -4.31 14.32
C LEU A 245 14.45 -4.19 13.04
N GLY A 246 13.49 -3.26 13.02
CA GLY A 246 12.71 -2.95 11.83
C GLY A 246 13.55 -2.32 10.74
N MET A 247 14.47 -1.39 11.09
CA MET A 247 15.36 -0.76 10.12
C MET A 247 16.25 -1.77 9.40
N VAL A 248 16.98 -2.61 10.14
CA VAL A 248 17.86 -3.62 9.51
C VAL A 248 17.08 -4.68 8.75
N ALA A 249 15.87 -5.04 9.21
CA ALA A 249 15.00 -5.97 8.52
C ALA A 249 14.50 -5.41 7.17
N ASN A 250 14.13 -4.12 7.14
CA ASN A 250 13.68 -3.45 5.92
C ASN A 250 14.78 -3.36 4.86
N GLU A 251 15.97 -2.94 5.27
CA GLU A 251 17.11 -2.84 4.38
C GLU A 251 17.49 -4.21 3.79
N ALA A 252 17.62 -5.25 4.62
CA ALA A 252 17.93 -6.59 4.16
C ALA A 252 16.85 -7.18 3.26
N ALA A 253 15.57 -6.94 3.60
CA ALA A 253 14.44 -7.41 2.80
C ALA A 253 14.50 -6.87 1.37
N TYR A 254 14.72 -5.58 1.19
CA TYR A 254 14.77 -4.96 -0.13
C TYR A 254 16.05 -5.30 -0.90
N ARG A 255 17.18 -5.49 -0.22
CA ARG A 255 18.44 -5.81 -0.89
C ARG A 255 18.54 -7.28 -1.33
N GLU A 256 17.99 -8.19 -0.55
CA GLU A 256 18.27 -9.62 -0.71
C GLU A 256 17.00 -10.49 -0.79
N GLY A 257 15.81 -9.90 -0.66
CA GLY A 257 14.55 -10.64 -0.59
C GLY A 257 13.88 -10.96 -1.93
N ALA A 258 14.41 -10.47 -3.05
CA ALA A 258 13.75 -10.54 -4.37
C ALA A 258 13.46 -11.99 -4.81
N GLU A 259 14.43 -12.89 -4.74
CA GLU A 259 14.27 -14.28 -5.15
C GLU A 259 13.21 -15.02 -4.31
N TRP A 260 13.21 -14.78 -2.98
CA TRP A 260 12.21 -15.37 -2.10
C TRP A 260 10.80 -14.88 -2.44
N LEU A 261 10.65 -13.60 -2.76
CA LEU A 261 9.37 -13.03 -3.19
C LEU A 261 8.91 -13.65 -4.50
N ASP A 262 9.79 -13.84 -5.48
CA ASP A 262 9.45 -14.46 -6.77
C ASP A 262 8.98 -15.91 -6.59
N GLN A 263 9.61 -16.67 -5.70
CA GLN A 263 9.17 -18.02 -5.34
C GLN A 263 7.82 -17.99 -4.62
N LEU A 264 7.59 -17.04 -3.73
CA LEU A 264 6.32 -16.85 -3.05
C LEU A 264 5.18 -16.54 -4.04
N LEU A 265 5.41 -15.61 -4.97
CA LEU A 265 4.42 -15.26 -6.00
C LEU A 265 4.05 -16.46 -6.86
N ALA A 266 5.03 -17.24 -7.30
CA ALA A 266 4.79 -18.48 -8.05
C ALA A 266 3.95 -19.50 -7.24
N TYR A 267 4.19 -19.61 -5.93
CA TYR A 267 3.40 -20.47 -5.04
C TYR A 267 1.96 -19.96 -4.90
N ILE A 268 1.76 -18.66 -4.74
CA ILE A 268 0.44 -18.04 -4.63
C ILE A 268 -0.34 -18.19 -5.94
N ASP A 269 0.30 -18.00 -7.09
CA ASP A 269 -0.31 -18.23 -8.42
C ASP A 269 -0.83 -19.69 -8.53
N GLY A 270 -0.04 -20.68 -8.10
CA GLY A 270 -0.46 -22.06 -8.06
C GLY A 270 -1.70 -22.30 -7.14
N ASN A 271 -1.79 -21.59 -6.01
CA ASN A 271 -2.96 -21.66 -5.15
C ASN A 271 -4.21 -21.05 -5.83
N HIS A 272 -4.05 -19.95 -6.56
CA HIS A 272 -5.13 -19.33 -7.34
C HIS A 272 -5.63 -20.28 -8.43
N GLU A 273 -4.73 -20.87 -9.22
CA GLU A 273 -5.07 -21.87 -10.25
C GLU A 273 -5.81 -23.06 -9.65
N TYR A 274 -5.39 -23.55 -8.48
CA TYR A 274 -6.07 -24.64 -7.79
C TYR A 274 -7.50 -24.27 -7.36
N VAL A 275 -7.66 -23.08 -6.72
CA VAL A 275 -8.98 -22.62 -6.26
C VAL A 275 -9.92 -22.41 -7.45
N GLU A 276 -9.46 -21.78 -8.52
CA GLU A 276 -10.26 -21.57 -9.72
C GLU A 276 -10.73 -22.88 -10.34
N SER A 277 -9.84 -23.86 -10.49
CA SER A 277 -10.17 -25.19 -11.03
C SER A 277 -11.17 -25.92 -10.13
N TYR A 278 -10.96 -25.91 -8.82
CA TYR A 278 -11.86 -26.54 -7.86
C TYR A 278 -13.26 -25.93 -7.90
N MET A 279 -13.34 -24.59 -7.99
CA MET A 279 -14.63 -23.90 -8.05
C MET A 279 -15.38 -24.22 -9.33
N LYS A 280 -14.71 -24.26 -10.49
CA LYS A 280 -15.31 -24.65 -11.77
C LYS A 280 -15.88 -26.07 -11.74
N GLU A 281 -15.17 -27.00 -11.11
CA GLU A 281 -15.57 -28.41 -11.07
C GLU A 281 -16.62 -28.72 -10.00
N SER A 282 -16.48 -28.12 -8.81
CA SER A 282 -17.20 -28.55 -7.61
C SER A 282 -18.27 -27.58 -7.12
N LEU A 283 -18.23 -26.31 -7.56
CA LEU A 283 -19.13 -25.26 -7.09
C LEU A 283 -19.80 -24.51 -8.24
N PRO A 284 -20.66 -25.18 -9.04
CA PRO A 284 -21.33 -24.56 -10.16
C PRO A 284 -22.21 -23.37 -9.70
N GLY A 285 -22.03 -22.21 -10.32
CA GLY A 285 -22.75 -20.97 -9.97
C GLY A 285 -22.00 -20.03 -9.05
N MET A 286 -20.79 -20.39 -8.59
CA MET A 286 -19.85 -19.49 -7.94
C MET A 286 -18.81 -19.01 -8.95
N SER A 287 -18.41 -17.73 -8.85
CA SER A 287 -17.32 -17.16 -9.64
C SER A 287 -16.16 -16.80 -8.75
N TYR A 288 -14.97 -16.99 -9.27
CA TYR A 288 -13.69 -16.52 -8.70
C TYR A 288 -13.14 -15.41 -9.55
N THR A 289 -12.81 -14.27 -8.96
CA THR A 289 -12.31 -13.08 -9.66
C THR A 289 -11.05 -12.57 -9.01
#